data_04c71c2d18bf98ff182a05aeba957ef0
#
_entry.id   04c71c2d18bf98ff182a05aeba957ef0
#
_cell.length_a   1.000
_cell.length_b   1.000
_cell.length_c   1.000
_cell.angle_alpha   90.00
_cell.angle_beta   90.00
_cell.angle_gamma   90.00
#
_symmetry.space_group_name_H-M   'P 1'
#
loop_
_entity.id
_entity.type
_entity.pdbx_description
1 polymer ?
#
loop_
_entity_poly.entity_id
_entity_poly.type
_entity_poly.pdbx_seq_one_letter_code
_entity_poly.pdbx_strand_id
1 'polypeptide(L)'
;MIYIDPPYNTGKDFVYPDNFKEGLQNYLEFSQQVDEGNKKISTNTETAGRYHSNWLNMMYPRLKLARNLLTDDGVIFISIDDNEQAQLRKLCDEIFGESNFISQLVWLKKNAQNDADNIQKNHEYIIVYARDTNKLAIGKSFTEKKEIFQDNQGFYYIGAGLTTGGAGGTLNARPNLGYTIYYNPSTKSVMAVDDYDKEKARISNDENEVYQTRTDLVAQGYKIIRAPKKGAGLGCWTWALDKFNKEKTKITIRETKNGYAVNKKEYLDSATDIINDGDKMYAIIKKESPFNSVIDHVSSGSGTKELMNLFNGKIFDNPKSVVLLKDYLQNILSNDDIILDFFAGSATTAHAVMQLNAEDGGNRKHIMVQLPEPTDEKSEAFKAGYKKISDIARERINRAGEKIKVDFADKLAERETPLDVGYRTYKLADTNFTKWQSAPTGDLTELQARLDLMRESSNDNASEEDLLVEVLLKMGLPLTTRTQTVDVDGLHVYQVVAEGD
;
A
#
# COMPACT_ATOMS: atom_id res chain seq x y z
N MET A 1 -2.92 -0.30 9.60
CA MET A 1 -2.03 -1.02 8.66
C MET A 1 -0.61 -1.09 9.21
N ILE A 2 0.15 -2.15 8.89
CA ILE A 2 1.59 -2.23 9.14
C ILE A 2 2.30 -2.41 7.80
N TYR A 3 3.39 -1.69 7.58
CA TYR A 3 4.34 -1.92 6.49
C TYR A 3 5.73 -2.05 7.08
N ILE A 4 6.52 -3.03 6.65
CA ILE A 4 7.92 -3.18 7.06
C ILE A 4 8.81 -3.61 5.90
N ASP A 5 10.07 -3.16 5.99
CA ASP A 5 11.16 -3.51 5.09
C ASP A 5 12.34 -4.04 5.93
N PRO A 6 12.26 -5.29 6.43
CA PRO A 6 13.30 -5.84 7.29
C PRO A 6 14.60 -6.11 6.52
N PRO A 7 15.74 -6.34 7.19
CA PRO A 7 16.95 -6.82 6.55
C PRO A 7 16.69 -8.11 5.75
N TYR A 8 17.21 -8.19 4.52
CA TYR A 8 16.95 -9.32 3.61
C TYR A 8 17.85 -10.54 3.84
N ASN A 9 18.76 -10.45 4.81
CA ASN A 9 19.70 -11.52 5.15
C ASN A 9 20.64 -11.89 3.99
N THR A 10 21.19 -10.90 3.30
CA THR A 10 22.07 -11.07 2.13
C THR A 10 23.53 -11.43 2.49
N GLY A 11 23.82 -11.73 3.76
CA GLY A 11 25.14 -12.00 4.29
C GLY A 11 25.94 -10.76 4.69
N LYS A 12 25.48 -9.56 4.33
CA LYS A 12 26.02 -8.25 4.73
C LYS A 12 25.09 -7.46 5.62
N ASP A 13 23.86 -7.92 5.77
CA ASP A 13 22.84 -7.26 6.54
C ASP A 13 23.09 -7.42 8.04
N PHE A 14 22.71 -6.40 8.78
CA PHE A 14 22.70 -6.45 10.23
C PHE A 14 21.44 -7.20 10.69
N VAL A 15 21.64 -8.38 11.30
CA VAL A 15 20.58 -9.12 11.99
C VAL A 15 20.74 -8.87 13.47
N TYR A 16 19.71 -8.31 14.09
CA TYR A 16 19.73 -7.94 15.50
C TYR A 16 19.81 -9.20 16.38
N PRO A 17 20.83 -9.35 17.25
CA PRO A 17 20.92 -10.49 18.16
C PRO A 17 19.92 -10.27 19.34
N ASP A 18 18.75 -10.87 19.21
CA ASP A 18 17.75 -10.81 20.27
C ASP A 18 17.98 -11.89 21.29
N ASN A 19 18.29 -11.52 22.54
CA ASN A 19 18.36 -12.43 23.66
C ASN A 19 17.17 -12.19 24.60
N PHE A 20 16.13 -13.04 24.52
CA PHE A 20 14.89 -12.87 25.28
C PHE A 20 15.02 -13.10 26.80
N LYS A 21 16.19 -13.50 27.27
CA LYS A 21 16.42 -13.79 28.71
C LYS A 21 16.95 -12.57 29.47
N GLU A 22 17.32 -11.52 28.77
CA GLU A 22 18.02 -10.38 29.34
C GLU A 22 17.23 -9.09 29.15
N GLY A 23 17.25 -8.22 30.14
CA GLY A 23 16.45 -7.00 30.16
C GLY A 23 16.92 -5.93 29.15
N LEU A 24 16.23 -4.78 29.14
CA LEU A 24 16.48 -3.66 28.25
C LEU A 24 17.94 -3.21 28.19
N GLN A 25 18.67 -3.32 29.30
CA GLN A 25 20.08 -2.91 29.37
C GLN A 25 20.96 -3.79 28.47
N ASN A 26 20.77 -5.09 28.50
CA ASN A 26 21.52 -6.01 27.65
C ASN A 26 21.10 -5.87 26.17
N TYR A 27 19.82 -5.56 25.89
CA TYR A 27 19.39 -5.20 24.55
C TYR A 27 20.09 -3.93 24.04
N LEU A 28 20.25 -2.93 24.89
CA LEU A 28 20.96 -1.68 24.58
C LEU A 28 22.47 -1.92 24.39
N GLU A 29 23.07 -2.83 25.17
CA GLU A 29 24.47 -3.26 25.00
C GLU A 29 24.67 -4.06 23.71
N PHE A 30 23.78 -5.02 23.42
CA PHE A 30 23.80 -5.80 22.18
C PHE A 30 23.50 -4.98 20.92
N SER A 31 22.68 -3.93 21.04
CA SER A 31 22.39 -3.01 19.93
C SER A 31 23.43 -1.93 19.72
N GLN A 32 24.60 -2.03 20.40
CA GLN A 32 25.70 -1.03 20.36
C GLN A 32 25.30 0.37 20.83
N GLN A 33 24.28 0.51 21.65
CA GLN A 33 23.94 1.80 22.23
C GLN A 33 24.81 2.15 23.44
N VAL A 34 25.53 1.19 24.00
CA VAL A 34 26.23 1.29 25.28
C VAL A 34 27.63 0.68 25.28
N ASP A 35 28.19 0.22 24.18
CA ASP A 35 29.53 -0.39 24.18
C ASP A 35 30.63 0.69 24.01
N GLU A 36 31.64 0.63 24.89
CA GLU A 36 32.83 1.50 24.88
C GLU A 36 33.74 1.35 23.65
N GLY A 37 33.42 0.40 22.75
CA GLY A 37 34.28 -0.01 21.65
C GLY A 37 33.83 0.26 20.23
N ASN A 38 32.61 0.76 19.96
CA ASN A 38 32.09 1.12 18.62
C ASN A 38 32.21 0.02 17.53
N LYS A 39 32.18 -1.27 17.89
CA LYS A 39 32.25 -2.38 16.93
C LYS A 39 30.85 -2.88 16.56
N LYS A 40 30.58 -3.01 15.25
CA LYS A 40 29.44 -3.82 14.73
C LYS A 40 29.50 -5.22 15.31
N ILE A 41 28.47 -5.64 16.08
CA ILE A 41 28.55 -6.85 16.89
C ILE A 41 28.48 -8.13 16.05
N SER A 42 27.82 -8.20 14.92
CA SER A 42 28.07 -9.19 13.86
C SER A 42 27.26 -8.93 12.59
N THR A 43 27.86 -9.19 11.44
CA THR A 43 27.15 -9.49 10.21
C THR A 43 26.74 -10.97 10.24
N ASN A 44 25.50 -11.29 9.90
CA ASN A 44 25.05 -12.68 9.75
C ASN A 44 25.58 -13.20 8.41
N THR A 45 26.68 -13.93 8.40
CA THR A 45 27.29 -14.43 7.17
C THR A 45 26.69 -15.78 6.76
N GLU A 46 26.64 -16.08 5.46
CA GLU A 46 26.15 -17.37 4.92
C GLU A 46 26.89 -18.59 5.49
N THR A 47 28.15 -18.40 5.94
CA THR A 47 28.94 -19.43 6.59
C THR A 47 28.57 -19.70 8.04
N ALA A 48 27.71 -18.88 8.63
CA ALA A 48 27.21 -19.12 9.98
C ALA A 48 26.21 -20.29 9.97
N GLY A 49 26.48 -21.34 10.74
CA GLY A 49 25.66 -22.57 10.81
C GLY A 49 24.20 -22.31 11.30
N ARG A 50 23.84 -21.06 11.63
CA ARG A 50 22.50 -20.63 12.07
C ARG A 50 21.98 -19.43 11.25
N TYR A 51 22.39 -19.33 10.01
CA TYR A 51 22.12 -18.19 9.14
C TYR A 51 20.63 -17.77 9.12
N HIS A 52 19.75 -18.66 8.70
CA HIS A 52 18.31 -18.42 8.69
C HIS A 52 17.71 -18.36 10.11
N SER A 53 18.20 -19.18 11.03
CA SER A 53 17.67 -19.22 12.41
C SER A 53 17.87 -17.90 13.15
N ASN A 54 19.00 -17.23 12.97
CA ASN A 54 19.24 -15.92 13.60
C ASN A 54 18.27 -14.88 13.07
N TRP A 55 18.02 -14.87 11.76
CA TRP A 55 17.05 -13.96 11.15
C TRP A 55 15.62 -14.26 11.62
N LEU A 56 15.24 -15.54 11.66
CA LEU A 56 13.92 -15.96 12.15
C LEU A 56 13.71 -15.60 13.63
N ASN A 57 14.73 -15.75 14.48
CA ASN A 57 14.67 -15.35 15.88
C ASN A 57 14.46 -13.84 16.04
N MET A 58 15.07 -13.03 15.18
CA MET A 58 14.83 -11.59 15.15
C MET A 58 13.40 -11.26 14.71
N MET A 59 12.88 -11.93 13.68
CA MET A 59 11.58 -11.62 13.09
C MET A 59 10.38 -12.12 13.91
N TYR A 60 10.49 -13.33 14.48
CA TYR A 60 9.36 -13.99 15.17
C TYR A 60 8.68 -13.12 16.24
N PRO A 61 9.39 -12.59 17.27
CA PRO A 61 8.77 -11.80 18.31
C PRO A 61 8.17 -10.49 17.78
N ARG A 62 8.82 -9.87 16.80
CA ARG A 62 8.35 -8.63 16.19
C ARG A 62 7.05 -8.84 15.44
N LEU A 63 6.97 -9.89 14.64
CA LEU A 63 5.75 -10.25 13.90
C LEU A 63 4.62 -10.68 14.83
N LYS A 64 4.93 -11.38 15.93
CA LYS A 64 3.93 -11.76 16.95
C LYS A 64 3.34 -10.53 17.65
N LEU A 65 4.16 -9.55 17.98
CA LEU A 65 3.70 -8.26 18.51
C LEU A 65 2.90 -7.48 17.47
N ALA A 66 3.40 -7.43 16.22
CA ALA A 66 2.73 -6.75 15.12
C ALA A 66 1.30 -7.27 14.90
N ARG A 67 1.10 -8.59 14.94
CA ARG A 67 -0.23 -9.20 14.84
C ARG A 67 -1.19 -8.67 15.91
N ASN A 68 -0.69 -8.46 17.14
CA ASN A 68 -1.52 -7.98 18.25
C ASN A 68 -1.85 -6.48 18.16
N LEU A 69 -1.03 -5.71 17.42
CA LEU A 69 -1.25 -4.29 17.17
C LEU A 69 -2.19 -4.01 16.01
N LEU A 70 -2.45 -5.00 15.14
CA LEU A 70 -3.42 -4.86 14.05
C LEU A 70 -4.85 -4.83 14.60
N THR A 71 -5.66 -3.93 14.03
CA THR A 71 -7.12 -4.00 14.13
C THR A 71 -7.65 -5.25 13.45
N ASP A 72 -8.88 -5.65 13.72
CA ASP A 72 -9.45 -6.88 13.12
C ASP A 72 -9.47 -6.86 11.58
N ASP A 73 -9.67 -5.70 10.99
CA ASP A 73 -9.60 -5.41 9.54
C ASP A 73 -8.19 -5.03 9.06
N GLY A 74 -7.21 -5.07 9.97
CA GLY A 74 -5.85 -4.65 9.72
C GLY A 74 -5.05 -5.61 8.85
N VAL A 75 -4.04 -5.08 8.16
CA VAL A 75 -3.19 -5.80 7.21
C VAL A 75 -1.72 -5.44 7.42
N ILE A 76 -0.84 -6.42 7.19
CA ILE A 76 0.62 -6.24 7.17
C ILE A 76 1.18 -6.53 5.79
N PHE A 77 2.07 -5.65 5.33
CA PHE A 77 2.89 -5.78 4.13
C PHE A 77 4.36 -5.90 4.52
N ILE A 78 5.03 -6.91 4.02
CA ILE A 78 6.42 -7.20 4.37
C ILE A 78 7.23 -7.34 3.08
N SER A 79 8.13 -6.40 2.82
CA SER A 79 9.07 -6.48 1.71
C SER A 79 10.16 -7.50 1.99
N ILE A 80 10.52 -8.33 1.01
CA ILE A 80 11.56 -9.35 1.12
C ILE A 80 12.06 -9.76 -0.28
N ASP A 81 13.26 -10.35 -0.35
CA ASP A 81 13.78 -10.97 -1.56
C ASP A 81 13.87 -12.50 -1.46
N ASP A 82 14.49 -13.15 -2.45
CA ASP A 82 14.64 -14.60 -2.52
C ASP A 82 15.38 -15.23 -1.33
N ASN A 83 16.18 -14.45 -0.58
CA ASN A 83 17.01 -15.01 0.49
C ASN A 83 16.16 -15.56 1.64
N GLU A 84 15.12 -14.84 2.04
CA GLU A 84 14.27 -15.20 3.19
C GLU A 84 12.77 -15.29 2.88
N GLN A 85 12.35 -15.13 1.63
CA GLN A 85 10.94 -15.17 1.24
C GLN A 85 10.23 -16.44 1.72
N ALA A 86 10.83 -17.60 1.51
CA ALA A 86 10.22 -18.90 1.84
C ALA A 86 10.10 -19.10 3.36
N GLN A 87 11.10 -18.68 4.11
CA GLN A 87 11.14 -18.75 5.58
C GLN A 87 10.15 -17.76 6.20
N LEU A 88 10.12 -16.53 5.67
CA LEU A 88 9.19 -15.52 6.10
C LEU A 88 7.73 -15.95 5.88
N ARG A 89 7.43 -16.55 4.73
CA ARG A 89 6.09 -17.07 4.42
C ARG A 89 5.65 -18.09 5.46
N LYS A 90 6.48 -19.09 5.79
CA LYS A 90 6.19 -20.10 6.80
C LYS A 90 6.02 -19.51 8.20
N LEU A 91 6.88 -18.56 8.55
CA LEU A 91 6.81 -17.85 9.82
C LEU A 91 5.49 -17.08 9.95
N CYS A 92 5.08 -16.40 8.91
CA CYS A 92 3.81 -15.67 8.87
C CYS A 92 2.59 -16.59 8.89
N ASP A 93 2.65 -17.75 8.23
CA ASP A 93 1.60 -18.78 8.29
C ASP A 93 1.38 -19.25 9.74
N GLU A 94 2.45 -19.42 10.51
CA GLU A 94 2.38 -19.80 11.93
C GLU A 94 1.81 -18.66 12.79
N ILE A 95 2.24 -17.43 12.57
CA ILE A 95 1.88 -16.29 13.43
C ILE A 95 0.48 -15.76 13.09
N PHE A 96 0.18 -15.50 11.82
CA PHE A 96 -1.06 -14.88 11.38
C PHE A 96 -2.15 -15.91 11.06
N GLY A 97 -1.76 -17.15 10.74
CA GLY A 97 -2.62 -18.22 10.22
C GLY A 97 -2.60 -18.27 8.70
N GLU A 98 -2.47 -19.48 8.13
CA GLU A 98 -2.44 -19.70 6.68
C GLU A 98 -3.70 -19.16 5.97
N SER A 99 -4.86 -19.25 6.61
CA SER A 99 -6.14 -18.73 6.10
C SER A 99 -6.17 -17.20 5.96
N ASN A 100 -5.28 -16.50 6.64
CA ASN A 100 -5.16 -15.04 6.61
C ASN A 100 -4.09 -14.54 5.61
N PHE A 101 -3.51 -15.44 4.84
CA PHE A 101 -2.66 -15.07 3.72
C PHE A 101 -3.48 -14.44 2.60
N ILE A 102 -3.11 -13.23 2.17
CA ILE A 102 -3.78 -12.52 1.10
C ILE A 102 -3.08 -12.77 -0.23
N SER A 103 -1.80 -12.41 -0.31
CA SER A 103 -1.05 -12.51 -1.55
C SER A 103 0.47 -12.40 -1.30
N GLN A 104 1.21 -12.87 -2.27
CA GLN A 104 2.61 -12.52 -2.48
C GLN A 104 2.68 -11.66 -3.73
N LEU A 105 2.91 -10.36 -3.54
CA LEU A 105 3.09 -9.43 -4.64
C LEU A 105 4.49 -9.56 -5.20
N VAL A 106 4.65 -9.38 -6.51
CA VAL A 106 5.94 -9.38 -7.21
C VAL A 106 6.23 -7.97 -7.69
N TRP A 107 7.27 -7.35 -7.16
CA TRP A 107 7.73 -6.04 -7.61
C TRP A 107 8.88 -6.18 -8.60
N LEU A 108 8.65 -5.78 -9.85
CA LEU A 108 9.63 -5.84 -10.93
C LEU A 108 10.60 -4.66 -10.88
N LYS A 109 11.91 -4.98 -10.74
CA LYS A 109 13.00 -3.99 -10.74
C LYS A 109 13.41 -3.64 -12.17
N LYS A 110 12.74 -2.70 -12.82
CA LYS A 110 12.97 -2.36 -14.25
C LYS A 110 14.41 -2.00 -14.65
N ASN A 111 15.26 -1.64 -13.71
CA ASN A 111 16.61 -1.14 -13.97
C ASN A 111 17.72 -2.03 -13.37
N ALA A 112 17.40 -3.24 -12.91
CA ALA A 112 18.41 -4.15 -12.38
C ALA A 112 19.13 -4.84 -13.55
N GLN A 113 20.26 -4.31 -13.98
CA GLN A 113 21.27 -5.09 -14.69
C GLN A 113 22.00 -5.91 -13.61
N ASN A 114 21.68 -7.18 -13.53
CA ASN A 114 22.44 -8.12 -12.72
C ASN A 114 23.37 -8.89 -13.66
N ASP A 115 24.66 -8.86 -13.40
CA ASP A 115 25.68 -9.71 -14.01
C ASP A 115 25.56 -11.16 -13.47
N ALA A 116 24.35 -11.70 -13.50
CA ALA A 116 24.09 -13.06 -13.04
C ALA A 116 24.48 -14.04 -14.14
N ASP A 117 25.29 -15.04 -13.81
CA ASP A 117 25.83 -16.02 -14.75
C ASP A 117 24.74 -16.89 -15.41
N ASN A 118 23.58 -17.06 -14.79
CA ASN A 118 22.51 -17.95 -15.27
C ASN A 118 21.15 -17.27 -15.41
N ILE A 119 20.54 -16.80 -14.30
CA ILE A 119 19.20 -16.22 -14.27
C ILE A 119 19.24 -14.86 -13.57
N GLN A 120 18.76 -13.83 -14.25
CA GLN A 120 18.66 -12.49 -13.67
C GLN A 120 17.55 -12.42 -12.64
N LYS A 121 17.86 -11.91 -11.45
CA LYS A 121 16.90 -11.65 -10.37
C LYS A 121 16.38 -10.23 -10.48
N ASN A 122 15.29 -10.08 -11.24
CA ASN A 122 14.73 -8.75 -11.59
C ASN A 122 13.49 -8.38 -10.76
N HIS A 123 13.31 -9.00 -9.59
CA HIS A 123 12.15 -8.74 -8.73
C HIS A 123 12.48 -8.86 -7.25
N GLU A 124 11.58 -8.34 -6.45
CA GLU A 124 11.43 -8.56 -5.02
C GLU A 124 10.00 -8.95 -4.73
N TYR A 125 9.74 -9.40 -3.51
CA TYR A 125 8.41 -9.80 -3.06
C TYR A 125 7.89 -8.86 -1.98
N ILE A 126 6.56 -8.78 -1.90
CA ILE A 126 5.88 -8.22 -0.74
C ILE A 126 4.87 -9.27 -0.28
N ILE A 127 5.07 -9.79 0.92
CA ILE A 127 4.18 -10.77 1.54
C ILE A 127 3.08 -10.02 2.29
N VAL A 128 1.83 -10.41 2.05
CA VAL A 128 0.65 -9.71 2.60
C VAL A 128 -0.21 -10.68 3.41
N TYR A 129 -0.45 -10.32 4.67
CA TYR A 129 -1.36 -11.02 5.59
C TYR A 129 -2.37 -10.07 6.18
N ALA A 130 -3.61 -10.55 6.33
CA ALA A 130 -4.61 -9.88 7.14
C ALA A 130 -4.54 -10.32 8.61
N ARG A 131 -5.12 -9.54 9.50
CA ARG A 131 -5.48 -10.00 10.85
C ARG A 131 -6.61 -11.02 10.80
N ASP A 132 -7.66 -10.69 10.02
CA ASP A 132 -8.81 -11.55 9.71
C ASP A 132 -9.29 -11.24 8.28
N THR A 133 -9.11 -12.19 7.36
CA THR A 133 -9.49 -12.02 5.94
C THR A 133 -10.98 -11.77 5.75
N ASN A 134 -11.85 -12.22 6.67
CA ASN A 134 -13.29 -12.02 6.56
C ASN A 134 -13.71 -10.57 6.84
N LYS A 135 -12.85 -9.78 7.47
CA LYS A 135 -13.10 -8.38 7.83
C LYS A 135 -12.33 -7.38 6.96
N LEU A 136 -11.36 -7.88 6.19
CA LEU A 136 -10.50 -7.06 5.38
C LEU A 136 -11.22 -6.53 4.12
N ALA A 137 -11.13 -5.22 3.91
CA ALA A 137 -11.50 -4.58 2.66
C ALA A 137 -10.23 -4.07 1.95
N ILE A 138 -9.81 -4.75 0.88
CA ILE A 138 -8.74 -4.28 -0.01
C ILE A 138 -9.36 -4.02 -1.39
N GLY A 139 -9.23 -2.81 -1.88
CA GLY A 139 -9.64 -2.50 -3.23
C GLY A 139 -9.45 -1.04 -3.55
N LYS A 140 -8.99 -0.77 -4.76
CA LYS A 140 -8.93 0.60 -5.25
C LYS A 140 -10.33 1.06 -5.59
N SER A 141 -10.91 1.89 -4.76
CA SER A 141 -12.03 2.73 -5.17
C SER A 141 -11.45 3.96 -5.87
N PHE A 142 -11.66 4.07 -7.18
CA PHE A 142 -11.31 5.28 -7.89
C PHE A 142 -12.56 5.88 -8.54
N THR A 143 -12.58 7.18 -8.64
CA THR A 143 -13.64 7.90 -9.31
C THR A 143 -13.21 8.25 -10.73
N GLU A 144 -14.10 8.00 -11.69
CA GLU A 144 -13.89 8.34 -13.09
C GLU A 144 -15.03 9.23 -13.57
N LYS A 145 -14.73 10.45 -14.08
CA LYS A 145 -15.73 11.31 -14.74
C LYS A 145 -16.09 10.68 -16.09
N LYS A 146 -17.32 10.18 -16.23
CA LYS A 146 -17.85 9.59 -17.48
C LYS A 146 -18.91 10.48 -18.08
N GLU A 147 -18.82 10.68 -19.42
CA GLU A 147 -19.92 11.21 -20.20
C GLU A 147 -21.10 10.24 -20.14
N ILE A 148 -22.27 10.74 -19.81
CA ILE A 148 -23.49 9.94 -19.66
C ILE A 148 -24.54 10.36 -20.67
N PHE A 149 -25.42 9.44 -20.95
CA PHE A 149 -26.55 9.56 -21.89
C PHE A 149 -27.83 9.15 -21.19
N GLN A 150 -28.95 9.55 -21.72
CA GLN A 150 -30.26 9.19 -21.18
C GLN A 150 -31.10 8.45 -22.23
N ASP A 151 -31.82 7.42 -21.79
CA ASP A 151 -32.89 6.78 -22.54
C ASP A 151 -34.11 6.51 -21.63
N ASN A 152 -35.06 5.74 -22.13
CA ASN A 152 -36.29 5.40 -21.41
C ASN A 152 -36.08 4.50 -20.16
N GLN A 153 -34.90 3.91 -19.98
CA GLN A 153 -34.53 3.10 -18.82
C GLN A 153 -33.73 3.87 -17.76
N GLY A 154 -33.22 5.06 -18.12
CA GLY A 154 -32.47 5.92 -17.20
C GLY A 154 -31.19 6.49 -17.79
N PHE A 155 -30.35 7.01 -16.91
CA PHE A 155 -29.02 7.50 -17.29
C PHE A 155 -28.02 6.34 -17.36
N TYR A 156 -27.17 6.37 -18.37
CA TYR A 156 -26.13 5.35 -18.58
C TYR A 156 -24.86 5.94 -19.16
N TYR A 157 -23.74 5.29 -18.92
CA TYR A 157 -22.49 5.55 -19.66
C TYR A 157 -22.17 4.39 -20.60
N ILE A 158 -21.27 4.66 -21.55
CA ILE A 158 -20.84 3.66 -22.52
C ILE A 158 -19.82 2.74 -21.85
N GLY A 159 -20.24 1.51 -21.64
CA GLY A 159 -19.45 0.45 -21.05
C GLY A 159 -18.55 -0.29 -22.04
N ALA A 160 -18.14 -1.49 -21.68
CA ALA A 160 -17.26 -2.33 -22.49
C ALA A 160 -17.86 -2.69 -23.84
N GLY A 161 -17.03 -2.83 -24.87
CA GLY A 161 -17.42 -3.38 -26.17
C GLY A 161 -17.82 -4.84 -26.05
N LEU A 162 -18.67 -5.31 -27.02
CA LEU A 162 -19.07 -6.71 -27.10
C LEU A 162 -18.01 -7.64 -27.72
N THR A 163 -16.75 -7.24 -27.73
CA THR A 163 -15.64 -8.05 -28.25
C THR A 163 -14.55 -8.24 -27.22
N THR A 164 -13.85 -9.38 -27.26
CA THR A 164 -12.70 -9.65 -26.38
C THR A 164 -11.39 -9.37 -27.10
N GLY A 165 -10.35 -9.05 -26.32
CA GLY A 165 -8.96 -8.99 -26.81
C GLY A 165 -8.28 -10.38 -26.79
N GLY A 166 -7.10 -10.48 -27.45
CA GLY A 166 -6.25 -11.65 -27.43
C GLY A 166 -6.68 -12.82 -28.31
N ALA A 167 -5.89 -13.90 -28.28
CA ALA A 167 -6.07 -15.08 -29.13
C ALA A 167 -7.43 -15.81 -28.93
N GLY A 168 -7.99 -15.77 -27.73
CA GLY A 168 -9.32 -16.33 -27.46
C GLY A 168 -10.50 -15.52 -28.00
N GLY A 169 -10.27 -14.37 -28.64
CA GLY A 169 -11.26 -13.50 -29.25
C GLY A 169 -11.55 -13.79 -30.73
N THR A 170 -11.04 -14.89 -31.27
CA THR A 170 -11.25 -15.27 -32.66
C THR A 170 -12.45 -16.21 -32.84
N LEU A 171 -13.06 -16.17 -34.01
CA LEU A 171 -14.22 -17.01 -34.34
C LEU A 171 -13.84 -18.50 -34.41
N ASN A 172 -12.62 -18.82 -34.87
CA ASN A 172 -12.11 -20.20 -34.83
C ASN A 172 -12.10 -20.78 -33.42
N ALA A 173 -11.69 -19.98 -32.41
CA ALA A 173 -11.67 -20.40 -31.01
C ALA A 173 -13.09 -20.48 -30.39
N ARG A 174 -14.03 -19.67 -30.89
CA ARG A 174 -15.41 -19.56 -30.39
C ARG A 174 -16.46 -19.57 -31.52
N PRO A 175 -16.61 -20.67 -32.24
CA PRO A 175 -17.39 -20.73 -33.48
C PRO A 175 -18.88 -20.45 -33.32
N ASN A 176 -19.43 -20.45 -32.11
CA ASN A 176 -20.82 -20.15 -31.83
C ASN A 176 -21.14 -18.66 -31.64
N LEU A 177 -20.14 -17.78 -31.75
CA LEU A 177 -20.25 -16.33 -31.44
C LEU A 177 -20.02 -15.43 -32.65
N GLY A 178 -20.31 -15.92 -33.87
CA GLY A 178 -20.04 -15.25 -35.16
C GLY A 178 -21.21 -14.52 -35.79
N TYR A 179 -22.39 -14.50 -35.20
CA TYR A 179 -23.57 -13.87 -35.79
C TYR A 179 -23.30 -12.42 -36.25
N THR A 180 -24.07 -11.98 -37.25
CA THR A 180 -24.01 -10.64 -37.80
C THR A 180 -25.05 -9.74 -37.13
N ILE A 181 -24.66 -8.53 -36.77
CA ILE A 181 -25.55 -7.46 -36.31
C ILE A 181 -25.86 -6.58 -37.52
N TYR A 182 -27.16 -6.44 -37.83
CA TYR A 182 -27.69 -5.54 -38.86
C TYR A 182 -28.26 -4.30 -38.14
N TYR A 183 -27.72 -3.14 -38.46
CA TYR A 183 -28.10 -1.86 -37.85
C TYR A 183 -28.58 -0.87 -38.90
N ASN A 184 -29.77 -0.33 -38.71
CA ASN A 184 -30.29 0.75 -39.58
C ASN A 184 -30.05 2.10 -38.88
N PRO A 185 -29.14 2.96 -39.43
CA PRO A 185 -28.83 4.25 -38.82
C PRO A 185 -30.00 5.22 -38.76
N SER A 186 -30.93 5.15 -39.73
CA SER A 186 -32.07 6.05 -39.85
C SER A 186 -33.16 5.73 -38.82
N THR A 187 -33.48 4.45 -38.67
CA THR A 187 -34.54 3.99 -37.73
C THR A 187 -34.02 3.58 -36.37
N LYS A 188 -32.69 3.49 -36.19
CA LYS A 188 -31.98 2.92 -35.01
C LYS A 188 -32.34 1.47 -34.71
N SER A 189 -32.96 0.77 -35.67
CA SER A 189 -33.35 -0.64 -35.54
C SER A 189 -32.11 -1.54 -35.56
N VAL A 190 -32.10 -2.54 -34.68
CA VAL A 190 -31.01 -3.52 -34.51
C VAL A 190 -31.57 -4.94 -34.62
N MET A 191 -30.96 -5.74 -35.46
CA MET A 191 -31.26 -7.17 -35.63
C MET A 191 -29.96 -7.97 -35.57
N ALA A 192 -29.95 -9.07 -34.84
CA ALA A 192 -28.83 -10.02 -34.86
C ALA A 192 -29.29 -11.32 -35.55
N VAL A 193 -28.52 -11.77 -36.52
CA VAL A 193 -28.87 -12.90 -37.40
C VAL A 193 -27.76 -13.95 -37.41
N ASP A 194 -28.12 -15.21 -37.27
CA ASP A 194 -27.22 -16.37 -37.39
C ASP A 194 -27.02 -16.70 -38.89
N ASP A 195 -26.23 -15.82 -39.56
CA ASP A 195 -26.01 -15.86 -41.01
C ASP A 195 -24.57 -16.32 -41.36
N TYR A 196 -24.05 -17.29 -40.64
CA TYR A 196 -22.71 -17.83 -40.87
C TYR A 196 -22.66 -19.34 -40.64
N ASP A 197 -21.67 -19.97 -41.29
CA ASP A 197 -21.41 -21.42 -41.18
C ASP A 197 -20.42 -21.68 -40.03
N LYS A 198 -20.90 -22.34 -38.96
CA LYS A 198 -20.11 -22.60 -37.75
C LYS A 198 -18.97 -23.61 -37.96
N GLU A 199 -19.13 -24.54 -38.86
CA GLU A 199 -18.09 -25.53 -39.18
C GLU A 199 -17.00 -24.89 -40.04
N LYS A 200 -17.34 -24.06 -41.02
CA LYS A 200 -16.36 -23.26 -41.76
C LYS A 200 -15.65 -22.27 -40.90
N ALA A 201 -16.35 -21.65 -39.93
CA ALA A 201 -15.74 -20.71 -38.96
C ALA A 201 -14.64 -21.33 -38.12
N ARG A 202 -14.62 -22.66 -37.95
CA ARG A 202 -13.55 -23.38 -37.22
C ARG A 202 -12.21 -23.42 -38.00
N ILE A 203 -12.27 -23.42 -39.31
CA ILE A 203 -11.14 -23.73 -40.20
C ILE A 203 -10.76 -22.62 -41.15
N SER A 204 -11.68 -21.70 -41.47
CA SER A 204 -11.44 -20.59 -42.41
C SER A 204 -11.51 -19.24 -41.73
N ASN A 205 -10.69 -18.30 -42.21
CA ASN A 205 -10.70 -16.89 -41.85
C ASN A 205 -11.18 -15.98 -43.01
N ASP A 206 -11.70 -16.57 -44.09
CA ASP A 206 -12.31 -15.84 -45.19
C ASP A 206 -13.76 -15.53 -44.89
N GLU A 207 -14.12 -14.24 -44.81
CA GLU A 207 -15.47 -13.79 -44.55
C GLU A 207 -16.46 -14.28 -45.62
N ASN A 208 -16.01 -14.40 -46.89
CA ASN A 208 -16.91 -14.86 -47.98
C ASN A 208 -17.25 -16.34 -47.91
N GLU A 209 -16.37 -17.13 -47.32
CA GLU A 209 -16.63 -18.57 -47.08
C GLU A 209 -17.50 -18.80 -45.85
N VAL A 210 -17.30 -17.97 -44.81
CA VAL A 210 -17.90 -18.17 -43.49
C VAL A 210 -19.28 -17.53 -43.40
N TYR A 211 -19.49 -16.34 -43.99
CA TYR A 211 -20.72 -15.57 -43.81
C TYR A 211 -21.67 -15.64 -45.05
N GLN A 212 -22.96 -15.75 -44.79
CA GLN A 212 -24.05 -15.69 -45.76
C GLN A 212 -24.83 -14.39 -45.58
N THR A 213 -24.28 -13.29 -46.11
CA THR A 213 -24.87 -11.95 -45.93
C THR A 213 -26.32 -11.84 -46.38
N ARG A 214 -27.20 -11.31 -45.53
CA ARG A 214 -28.59 -11.00 -45.83
C ARG A 214 -28.69 -9.73 -46.68
N THR A 215 -28.66 -9.95 -48.02
CA THR A 215 -28.71 -8.84 -49.02
C THR A 215 -30.06 -8.12 -48.97
N ASP A 216 -31.14 -8.80 -48.60
CA ASP A 216 -32.46 -8.21 -48.40
C ASP A 216 -32.48 -7.14 -47.29
N LEU A 217 -31.76 -7.35 -46.20
CA LEU A 217 -31.63 -6.36 -45.10
C LEU A 217 -30.74 -5.18 -45.53
N VAL A 218 -29.69 -5.46 -46.30
CA VAL A 218 -28.82 -4.39 -46.85
C VAL A 218 -29.63 -3.48 -47.80
N ALA A 219 -30.50 -4.06 -48.65
CA ALA A 219 -31.37 -3.29 -49.54
C ALA A 219 -32.38 -2.42 -48.76
N GLN A 220 -32.74 -2.79 -47.55
CA GLN A 220 -33.59 -2.00 -46.61
C GLN A 220 -32.81 -0.94 -45.83
N GLY A 221 -31.52 -0.73 -46.11
CA GLY A 221 -30.70 0.31 -45.50
C GLY A 221 -29.97 -0.12 -44.22
N TYR A 222 -29.98 -1.39 -43.88
CA TYR A 222 -29.19 -1.90 -42.76
C TYR A 222 -27.71 -1.98 -43.10
N LYS A 223 -26.89 -1.58 -42.15
CA LYS A 223 -25.43 -1.71 -42.19
C LYS A 223 -25.03 -3.02 -41.50
N ILE A 224 -24.04 -3.69 -42.09
CA ILE A 224 -23.49 -4.95 -41.57
C ILE A 224 -22.46 -4.62 -40.50
N ILE A 225 -22.61 -5.23 -39.34
CA ILE A 225 -21.65 -5.13 -38.23
C ILE A 225 -21.23 -6.53 -37.81
N ARG A 226 -19.98 -6.87 -38.02
CA ARG A 226 -19.34 -8.11 -37.57
C ARG A 226 -18.31 -7.80 -36.50
N ALA A 227 -17.98 -8.78 -35.68
CA ALA A 227 -16.93 -8.60 -34.68
C ALA A 227 -15.60 -8.28 -35.39
N PRO A 228 -14.84 -7.26 -34.94
CA PRO A 228 -13.61 -6.85 -35.60
C PRO A 228 -12.59 -7.99 -35.69
N LYS A 229 -11.88 -8.08 -36.80
CA LYS A 229 -10.79 -9.05 -37.00
C LYS A 229 -9.73 -8.95 -35.90
N LYS A 230 -9.13 -10.07 -35.55
CA LYS A 230 -8.06 -10.22 -34.58
C LYS A 230 -6.81 -10.78 -35.27
N GLY A 231 -5.87 -9.88 -35.64
CA GLY A 231 -4.78 -10.27 -36.54
C GLY A 231 -5.33 -10.77 -37.87
N ALA A 232 -4.96 -11.98 -38.28
CA ALA A 232 -5.46 -12.62 -39.49
C ALA A 232 -6.80 -13.34 -39.28
N GLY A 233 -7.29 -13.49 -38.03
CA GLY A 233 -8.50 -14.25 -37.74
C GLY A 233 -9.77 -13.42 -37.73
N LEU A 234 -10.91 -14.03 -38.07
CA LEU A 234 -12.21 -13.43 -37.86
C LEU A 234 -12.49 -13.25 -36.38
N GLY A 235 -13.05 -12.12 -35.97
CA GLY A 235 -13.41 -11.84 -34.58
C GLY A 235 -14.72 -12.52 -34.19
N CYS A 236 -14.97 -12.65 -32.88
CA CYS A 236 -16.20 -13.14 -32.33
C CYS A 236 -16.79 -12.19 -31.27
N TRP A 237 -18.08 -12.31 -31.03
CA TRP A 237 -18.77 -11.57 -29.99
C TRP A 237 -18.53 -12.18 -28.61
N THR A 238 -18.79 -11.43 -27.53
CA THR A 238 -18.76 -11.94 -26.15
C THR A 238 -20.10 -12.49 -25.70
N TRP A 239 -21.19 -12.05 -26.32
CA TRP A 239 -22.52 -12.52 -26.02
C TRP A 239 -22.97 -13.54 -27.05
N ALA A 240 -23.68 -14.59 -26.61
CA ALA A 240 -24.40 -15.48 -27.50
C ALA A 240 -25.58 -14.74 -28.13
N LEU A 241 -26.05 -15.22 -29.30
CA LEU A 241 -27.16 -14.62 -30.06
C LEU A 241 -28.43 -14.49 -29.21
N ASP A 242 -28.78 -15.52 -28.43
CA ASP A 242 -29.95 -15.48 -27.57
C ASP A 242 -29.86 -14.41 -26.49
N LYS A 243 -28.68 -14.27 -25.88
CA LYS A 243 -28.42 -13.19 -24.90
C LYS A 243 -28.52 -11.82 -25.56
N PHE A 244 -27.94 -11.66 -26.75
CA PHE A 244 -28.01 -10.39 -27.48
C PHE A 244 -29.50 -10.03 -27.76
N ASN A 245 -30.27 -10.94 -28.26
CA ASN A 245 -31.68 -10.70 -28.57
C ASN A 245 -32.54 -10.36 -27.33
N LYS A 246 -32.25 -10.97 -26.19
CA LYS A 246 -32.92 -10.68 -24.91
C LYS A 246 -32.55 -9.32 -24.35
N GLU A 247 -31.26 -8.93 -24.48
CA GLU A 247 -30.69 -7.77 -23.80
C GLU A 247 -30.31 -6.63 -24.79
N LYS A 248 -30.83 -6.66 -26.04
CA LYS A 248 -30.45 -5.66 -27.05
C LYS A 248 -30.75 -4.20 -26.69
N THR A 249 -31.69 -3.97 -25.77
CA THR A 249 -31.97 -2.61 -25.24
C THR A 249 -30.83 -2.05 -24.39
N LYS A 250 -30.01 -2.95 -23.82
CA LYS A 250 -28.80 -2.60 -23.07
C LYS A 250 -27.58 -2.40 -23.95
N ILE A 251 -27.74 -2.31 -25.27
CA ILE A 251 -26.66 -2.12 -26.24
C ILE A 251 -26.78 -0.74 -26.87
N THR A 252 -25.64 -0.11 -27.09
CA THR A 252 -25.52 1.10 -27.92
C THR A 252 -24.59 0.82 -29.09
N ILE A 253 -24.98 1.31 -30.27
CA ILE A 253 -24.19 1.23 -31.51
C ILE A 253 -23.78 2.65 -31.87
N ARG A 254 -22.49 2.87 -32.06
CA ARG A 254 -21.92 4.17 -32.38
C ARG A 254 -21.12 4.09 -33.67
N GLU A 255 -21.25 5.09 -34.49
CA GLU A 255 -20.39 5.27 -35.64
C GLU A 255 -18.96 5.64 -35.20
N THR A 256 -17.97 5.07 -35.84
CA THR A 256 -16.55 5.30 -35.62
C THR A 256 -15.84 5.50 -36.95
N LYS A 257 -14.60 5.95 -36.91
CA LYS A 257 -13.77 6.12 -38.13
C LYS A 257 -13.66 4.85 -38.99
N ASN A 258 -13.79 3.67 -38.35
CA ASN A 258 -13.61 2.35 -38.97
C ASN A 258 -14.92 1.55 -39.09
N GLY A 259 -16.09 2.18 -39.04
CA GLY A 259 -17.38 1.53 -39.07
C GLY A 259 -18.19 1.75 -37.81
N TYR A 260 -18.72 0.67 -37.19
CA TYR A 260 -19.59 0.76 -36.02
C TYR A 260 -19.00 0.01 -34.83
N ALA A 261 -19.05 0.63 -33.65
CA ALA A 261 -18.72 -0.01 -32.37
C ALA A 261 -19.99 -0.40 -31.63
N VAL A 262 -20.01 -1.62 -31.10
CA VAL A 262 -21.11 -2.18 -30.31
C VAL A 262 -20.68 -2.27 -28.86
N ASN A 263 -21.31 -1.48 -27.99
CA ASN A 263 -20.96 -1.37 -26.57
C ASN A 263 -22.16 -1.68 -25.69
N LYS A 264 -21.89 -2.08 -24.46
CA LYS A 264 -22.91 -2.16 -23.41
C LYS A 264 -23.28 -0.77 -22.90
N LYS A 265 -24.52 -0.59 -22.50
CA LYS A 265 -24.95 0.53 -21.67
C LYS A 265 -24.80 0.08 -20.21
N GLU A 266 -24.09 0.87 -19.42
CA GLU A 266 -24.00 0.66 -17.97
C GLU A 266 -24.87 1.73 -17.32
N TYR A 267 -26.02 1.32 -16.77
CA TYR A 267 -26.97 2.23 -16.16
C TYR A 267 -26.51 2.68 -14.78
N LEU A 268 -26.80 3.92 -14.44
CA LEU A 268 -26.43 4.53 -13.16
C LEU A 268 -27.49 4.20 -12.10
N ASP A 269 -27.02 4.08 -10.87
CA ASP A 269 -27.92 4.04 -9.71
C ASP A 269 -28.57 5.41 -9.47
N SER A 270 -29.76 5.42 -8.87
CA SER A 270 -30.52 6.64 -8.59
C SER A 270 -29.83 7.64 -7.66
N ALA A 271 -28.80 7.21 -6.94
CA ALA A 271 -28.01 8.04 -6.01
C ALA A 271 -26.76 8.67 -6.65
N THR A 272 -26.53 8.46 -7.95
CA THR A 272 -25.32 8.99 -8.62
C THR A 272 -25.52 10.47 -8.97
N ASP A 273 -24.61 11.32 -8.53
CA ASP A 273 -24.62 12.75 -8.85
C ASP A 273 -24.32 12.99 -10.33
N ILE A 274 -25.17 13.78 -10.98
CA ILE A 274 -25.06 14.16 -12.38
C ILE A 274 -24.55 15.60 -12.48
N ILE A 275 -23.50 15.79 -13.27
CA ILE A 275 -22.87 17.07 -13.54
C ILE A 275 -23.23 17.49 -14.95
N ASN A 276 -23.88 18.65 -15.11
CA ASN A 276 -24.13 19.26 -16.41
C ASN A 276 -22.97 20.20 -16.76
N ASP A 277 -22.41 20.03 -17.96
CA ASP A 277 -21.28 20.82 -18.48
C ASP A 277 -21.56 21.16 -19.94
N GLY A 278 -22.19 22.31 -20.18
CA GLY A 278 -22.72 22.72 -21.46
C GLY A 278 -23.81 21.76 -21.97
N ASP A 279 -23.64 21.26 -23.20
CA ASP A 279 -24.58 20.31 -23.82
C ASP A 279 -24.34 18.86 -23.41
N LYS A 280 -23.39 18.60 -22.52
CA LYS A 280 -23.00 17.26 -22.08
C LYS A 280 -23.31 17.03 -20.61
N MET A 281 -23.67 15.81 -20.31
CA MET A 281 -23.88 15.33 -18.96
C MET A 281 -22.75 14.36 -18.56
N TYR A 282 -22.33 14.46 -17.31
CA TYR A 282 -21.30 13.59 -16.75
C TYR A 282 -21.75 13.03 -15.41
N ALA A 283 -21.21 11.90 -15.04
CA ALA A 283 -21.34 11.35 -13.70
C ALA A 283 -19.98 10.93 -13.15
N ILE A 284 -19.83 10.99 -11.86
CA ILE A 284 -18.66 10.47 -11.14
C ILE A 284 -18.96 9.03 -10.79
N ILE A 285 -18.32 8.11 -11.51
CA ILE A 285 -18.50 6.69 -11.34
C ILE A 285 -17.44 6.16 -10.37
N LYS A 286 -17.87 5.61 -9.24
CA LYS A 286 -16.99 4.84 -8.36
C LYS A 286 -16.77 3.46 -8.95
N LYS A 287 -15.53 3.09 -9.14
CA LYS A 287 -15.14 1.75 -9.57
C LYS A 287 -14.22 1.14 -8.53
N GLU A 288 -14.47 -0.10 -8.21
CA GLU A 288 -13.57 -0.92 -7.42
C GLU A 288 -12.75 -1.79 -8.35
N SER A 289 -11.46 -1.81 -8.16
CA SER A 289 -10.53 -2.67 -8.90
C SER A 289 -9.68 -3.44 -7.91
N PRO A 290 -9.54 -4.77 -8.08
CA PRO A 290 -8.60 -5.52 -7.28
C PRO A 290 -7.18 -4.95 -7.40
N PHE A 291 -6.41 -5.05 -6.32
CA PHE A 291 -5.00 -4.70 -6.33
C PHE A 291 -4.21 -5.70 -7.18
N ASN A 292 -3.33 -5.22 -8.06
CA ASN A 292 -2.52 -6.10 -8.91
C ASN A 292 -1.44 -6.81 -8.10
N SER A 293 -1.30 -8.12 -8.28
CA SER A 293 -0.23 -8.90 -7.65
C SER A 293 1.14 -8.69 -8.29
N VAL A 294 1.22 -8.06 -9.45
CA VAL A 294 2.47 -7.69 -10.12
C VAL A 294 2.57 -6.17 -10.21
N ILE A 295 3.65 -5.62 -9.68
CA ILE A 295 3.95 -4.20 -9.65
C ILE A 295 5.08 -3.94 -10.65
N ASP A 296 4.75 -3.32 -11.77
CA ASP A 296 5.68 -3.09 -12.89
C ASP A 296 5.85 -1.62 -13.25
N HIS A 297 5.16 -0.71 -12.61
CA HIS A 297 5.15 0.73 -12.91
C HIS A 297 6.14 1.55 -12.08
N VAL A 298 6.70 0.99 -10.99
CA VAL A 298 7.66 1.64 -10.10
C VAL A 298 9.04 0.98 -10.25
N SER A 299 10.07 1.75 -10.65
CA SER A 299 11.43 1.22 -10.75
C SER A 299 12.14 1.18 -9.39
N SER A 300 13.07 0.26 -9.19
CA SER A 300 13.86 0.13 -7.95
C SER A 300 14.72 1.37 -7.65
N GLY A 301 15.16 2.09 -8.69
CA GLY A 301 15.97 3.30 -8.54
C GLY A 301 15.17 4.56 -8.18
N SER A 302 13.83 4.51 -8.19
CA SER A 302 13.01 5.70 -7.91
C SER A 302 13.20 6.22 -6.49
N GLY A 303 13.20 5.34 -5.49
CA GLY A 303 13.43 5.73 -4.09
C GLY A 303 14.77 6.42 -3.86
N THR A 304 15.84 5.93 -4.48
CA THR A 304 17.16 6.56 -4.42
C THR A 304 17.14 7.95 -5.04
N LYS A 305 16.51 8.12 -6.21
CA LYS A 305 16.38 9.43 -6.86
C LYS A 305 15.56 10.41 -6.03
N GLU A 306 14.42 9.95 -5.48
CA GLU A 306 13.56 10.74 -4.59
C GLU A 306 14.35 11.26 -3.39
N LEU A 307 15.10 10.39 -2.72
CA LEU A 307 15.89 10.77 -1.55
C LEU A 307 17.07 11.67 -1.92
N MET A 308 17.80 11.38 -3.00
CA MET A 308 18.88 12.22 -3.49
C MET A 308 18.40 13.64 -3.83
N ASN A 309 17.22 13.77 -4.45
CA ASN A 309 16.63 15.09 -4.73
C ASN A 309 16.27 15.86 -3.45
N LEU A 310 15.84 15.15 -2.41
CA LEU A 310 15.45 15.75 -1.14
C LEU A 310 16.66 16.23 -0.31
N PHE A 311 17.78 15.52 -0.42
CA PHE A 311 18.98 15.79 0.37
C PHE A 311 20.13 16.44 -0.42
N ASN A 312 19.97 16.59 -1.75
CA ASN A 312 21.02 17.03 -2.67
C ASN A 312 22.27 16.10 -2.65
N GLY A 313 22.08 14.82 -2.37
CA GLY A 313 23.16 13.83 -2.30
C GLY A 313 22.68 12.44 -1.88
N LYS A 314 23.54 11.44 -2.07
CA LYS A 314 23.24 10.05 -1.68
C LYS A 314 23.63 9.83 -0.22
N ILE A 315 22.66 9.82 0.69
CA ILE A 315 22.87 9.67 2.14
C ILE A 315 22.31 8.35 2.72
N PHE A 316 21.60 7.58 1.93
CA PHE A 316 21.06 6.28 2.36
C PHE A 316 21.02 5.32 1.16
N ASP A 317 21.34 4.05 1.43
CA ASP A 317 21.33 3.01 0.40
C ASP A 317 19.96 2.35 0.29
N ASN A 318 19.52 2.13 -0.95
CA ASN A 318 18.30 1.39 -1.30
C ASN A 318 17.00 1.81 -0.57
N PRO A 319 16.68 3.12 -0.45
CA PRO A 319 15.42 3.52 0.13
C PRO A 319 14.27 3.05 -0.77
N LYS A 320 13.17 2.58 -0.16
CA LYS A 320 11.95 2.28 -0.92
C LYS A 320 11.37 3.55 -1.55
N SER A 321 10.61 3.37 -2.64
CA SER A 321 9.97 4.48 -3.33
C SER A 321 8.70 4.95 -2.61
N VAL A 322 8.52 6.26 -2.51
CA VAL A 322 7.27 6.88 -2.02
C VAL A 322 6.08 6.46 -2.86
N VAL A 323 6.25 6.37 -4.19
CA VAL A 323 5.18 5.96 -5.12
C VAL A 323 4.71 4.54 -4.81
N LEU A 324 5.67 3.61 -4.58
CA LEU A 324 5.34 2.22 -4.24
C LEU A 324 4.52 2.13 -2.95
N LEU A 325 4.92 2.85 -1.91
CA LEU A 325 4.21 2.83 -0.64
C LEU A 325 2.85 3.51 -0.74
N LYS A 326 2.73 4.61 -1.45
CA LYS A 326 1.44 5.26 -1.70
C LYS A 326 0.44 4.32 -2.36
N ASP A 327 0.86 3.48 -3.30
CA ASP A 327 -0.01 2.50 -3.94
C ASP A 327 -0.63 1.53 -2.93
N TYR A 328 0.11 1.13 -1.89
CA TYR A 328 -0.44 0.30 -0.82
C TYR A 328 -1.39 1.10 0.07
N LEU A 329 -0.94 2.27 0.52
CA LEU A 329 -1.67 3.11 1.46
C LEU A 329 -3.04 3.51 0.93
N GLN A 330 -3.12 4.01 -0.29
CA GLN A 330 -4.36 4.51 -0.91
C GLN A 330 -5.38 3.41 -1.21
N ASN A 331 -4.95 2.13 -1.26
CA ASN A 331 -5.84 1.00 -1.55
C ASN A 331 -6.40 0.34 -0.28
N ILE A 332 -5.88 0.70 0.90
CA ILE A 332 -6.14 -0.01 2.15
C ILE A 332 -6.58 0.95 3.24
N LEU A 333 -5.96 2.12 3.32
CA LEU A 333 -6.20 3.06 4.41
C LEU A 333 -7.36 3.99 4.13
N SER A 334 -8.25 4.11 5.10
CA SER A 334 -9.20 5.22 5.22
C SER A 334 -8.48 6.52 5.55
N ASN A 335 -9.21 7.64 5.55
CA ASN A 335 -8.62 8.97 5.67
C ASN A 335 -7.98 9.27 7.05
N ASP A 336 -8.36 8.53 8.09
CA ASP A 336 -7.92 8.79 9.48
C ASP A 336 -7.15 7.60 10.09
N ASP A 337 -6.78 6.62 9.27
CA ASP A 337 -6.09 5.41 9.73
C ASP A 337 -4.65 5.67 10.19
N ILE A 338 -4.13 4.72 10.98
CA ILE A 338 -2.75 4.73 11.45
C ILE A 338 -1.93 3.69 10.70
N ILE A 339 -0.73 4.07 10.28
CA ILE A 339 0.28 3.16 9.75
C ILE A 339 1.46 3.05 10.69
N LEU A 340 1.90 1.81 10.95
CA LEU A 340 3.10 1.50 11.72
C LEU A 340 4.18 0.93 10.79
N ASP A 341 5.40 1.45 10.92
CA ASP A 341 6.60 0.90 10.29
C ASP A 341 7.70 0.77 11.35
N PHE A 342 8.03 -0.47 11.72
CA PHE A 342 9.03 -0.74 12.76
C PHE A 342 10.39 -1.22 12.22
N PHE A 343 10.60 -1.07 10.92
CA PHE A 343 11.89 -1.06 10.23
C PHE A 343 12.00 0.19 9.36
N ALA A 344 11.75 1.36 9.97
CA ALA A 344 11.49 2.59 9.24
C ALA A 344 12.63 3.08 8.33
N GLY A 345 13.87 2.63 8.56
CA GLY A 345 15.02 3.01 7.74
C GLY A 345 15.14 4.53 7.60
N SER A 346 15.02 5.02 6.39
CA SER A 346 15.01 6.46 6.08
C SER A 346 13.62 7.12 6.18
N ALA A 347 12.61 6.47 6.76
CA ALA A 347 11.24 6.94 6.93
C ALA A 347 10.49 7.24 5.62
N THR A 348 10.61 6.35 4.63
CA THR A 348 9.86 6.47 3.36
C THR A 348 8.35 6.40 3.61
N THR A 349 7.91 5.57 4.54
CA THR A 349 6.51 5.40 4.90
C THR A 349 5.89 6.69 5.43
N ALA A 350 6.57 7.43 6.31
CA ALA A 350 6.11 8.73 6.79
C ALA A 350 5.97 9.75 5.65
N HIS A 351 6.95 9.82 4.76
CA HIS A 351 6.89 10.68 3.58
C HIS A 351 5.69 10.34 2.69
N ALA A 352 5.45 9.03 2.43
CA ALA A 352 4.32 8.57 1.62
C ALA A 352 2.96 8.94 2.24
N VAL A 353 2.82 8.82 3.58
CA VAL A 353 1.60 9.20 4.30
C VAL A 353 1.33 10.70 4.21
N MET A 354 2.32 11.54 4.50
CA MET A 354 2.17 12.99 4.40
C MET A 354 1.80 13.43 2.99
N GLN A 355 2.44 12.85 1.97
CA GLN A 355 2.15 13.16 0.58
C GLN A 355 0.74 12.71 0.18
N LEU A 356 0.30 11.51 0.58
CA LEU A 356 -1.04 11.04 0.31
C LEU A 356 -2.10 11.92 0.96
N ASN A 357 -1.89 12.34 2.22
CA ASN A 357 -2.77 13.28 2.91
C ASN A 357 -2.90 14.63 2.18
N ALA A 358 -1.80 15.13 1.59
CA ALA A 358 -1.82 16.34 0.79
C ALA A 358 -2.59 16.16 -0.54
N GLU A 359 -2.53 14.96 -1.12
CA GLU A 359 -3.16 14.65 -2.42
C GLU A 359 -4.67 14.44 -2.32
N ASP A 360 -5.15 13.77 -1.27
CA ASP A 360 -6.54 13.33 -1.15
C ASP A 360 -7.34 13.96 0.01
N GLY A 361 -6.70 14.84 0.80
CA GLY A 361 -7.35 15.52 1.92
C GLY A 361 -7.41 14.69 3.20
N GLY A 362 -6.79 13.51 3.26
CA GLY A 362 -6.77 12.66 4.45
C GLY A 362 -5.97 13.21 5.62
N ASN A 363 -6.16 12.61 6.80
CA ASN A 363 -5.47 12.92 8.07
C ASN A 363 -4.82 11.68 8.68
N ARG A 364 -4.35 10.74 7.83
CA ARG A 364 -3.68 9.52 8.27
C ARG A 364 -2.47 9.84 9.13
N LYS A 365 -2.26 9.02 10.15
CA LYS A 365 -1.13 9.16 11.09
C LYS A 365 -0.09 8.09 10.82
N HIS A 366 1.17 8.37 11.17
CA HIS A 366 2.24 7.39 11.05
C HIS A 366 3.00 7.22 12.37
N ILE A 367 3.45 5.99 12.62
CA ILE A 367 4.33 5.63 13.74
C ILE A 367 5.55 4.95 13.13
N MET A 368 6.72 5.57 13.30
CA MET A 368 7.99 5.09 12.76
C MET A 368 8.90 4.63 13.89
N VAL A 369 9.34 3.38 13.84
CA VAL A 369 10.30 2.84 14.82
C VAL A 369 11.58 2.48 14.08
N GLN A 370 12.70 3.05 14.52
CA GLN A 370 14.03 2.80 13.98
C GLN A 370 15.04 2.65 15.12
N LEU A 371 15.80 1.59 15.08
CA LEU A 371 16.95 1.44 15.96
C LEU A 371 17.98 2.56 15.68
N PRO A 372 18.66 3.07 16.70
CA PRO A 372 19.67 4.11 16.52
C PRO A 372 20.99 3.55 15.97
N GLU A 373 20.89 2.76 14.90
CA GLU A 373 22.01 2.16 14.20
C GLU A 373 22.96 3.24 13.69
N PRO A 374 24.27 3.15 13.98
CA PRO A 374 25.24 4.14 13.52
C PRO A 374 25.43 4.07 12.01
N THR A 375 25.61 5.22 11.39
CA THR A 375 26.04 5.32 9.99
C THR A 375 27.54 5.02 9.88
N ASP A 376 27.96 4.46 8.74
CA ASP A 376 29.38 4.22 8.48
C ASP A 376 30.13 5.57 8.47
N GLU A 377 31.22 5.68 9.21
CA GLU A 377 32.04 6.90 9.33
C GLU A 377 32.58 7.41 7.98
N LYS A 378 32.72 6.49 7.00
CA LYS A 378 33.17 6.81 5.64
C LYS A 378 32.00 7.24 4.73
N SER A 379 30.75 7.04 5.16
CA SER A 379 29.56 7.37 4.35
C SER A 379 29.36 8.87 4.17
N GLU A 380 28.68 9.25 3.10
CA GLU A 380 28.26 10.65 2.90
C GLU A 380 27.27 11.11 3.97
N ALA A 381 26.46 10.18 4.51
CA ALA A 381 25.57 10.47 5.63
C ALA A 381 26.32 10.95 6.87
N PHE A 382 27.37 10.22 7.28
CA PHE A 382 28.19 10.60 8.43
C PHE A 382 28.89 11.93 8.21
N LYS A 383 29.47 12.16 7.03
CA LYS A 383 30.11 13.43 6.64
C LYS A 383 29.12 14.60 6.66
N ALA A 384 27.86 14.36 6.31
CA ALA A 384 26.78 15.34 6.37
C ALA A 384 26.23 15.57 7.79
N GLY A 385 26.77 14.89 8.81
CA GLY A 385 26.39 15.06 10.21
C GLY A 385 25.34 14.08 10.73
N TYR A 386 24.83 13.17 9.89
CA TYR A 386 23.87 12.14 10.30
C TYR A 386 24.64 10.94 10.86
N LYS A 387 24.75 10.87 12.18
CA LYS A 387 25.51 9.81 12.87
C LYS A 387 24.75 8.51 13.03
N LYS A 388 23.41 8.56 12.90
CA LYS A 388 22.51 7.42 13.05
C LYS A 388 21.49 7.40 11.91
N ILE A 389 20.99 6.21 11.56
CA ILE A 389 19.92 6.05 10.57
C ILE A 389 18.67 6.83 10.98
N SER A 390 18.34 6.85 12.29
CA SER A 390 17.22 7.63 12.81
C SER A 390 17.37 9.16 12.63
N ASP A 391 18.61 9.69 12.48
CA ASP A 391 18.84 11.10 12.18
C ASP A 391 18.43 11.40 10.74
N ILE A 392 18.78 10.50 9.81
CA ILE A 392 18.37 10.59 8.39
C ILE A 392 16.83 10.53 8.30
N ALA A 393 16.21 9.62 9.05
CA ALA A 393 14.76 9.45 9.08
C ALA A 393 14.04 10.74 9.50
N ARG A 394 14.47 11.36 10.60
CA ARG A 394 13.89 12.63 11.08
C ARG A 394 14.06 13.77 10.08
N GLU A 395 15.27 13.90 9.52
CA GLU A 395 15.53 14.94 8.53
C GLU A 395 14.72 14.73 7.25
N ARG A 396 14.52 13.48 6.82
CA ARG A 396 13.65 13.18 5.68
C ARG A 396 12.22 13.63 5.93
N ILE A 397 11.66 13.35 7.11
CA ILE A 397 10.30 13.78 7.46
C ILE A 397 10.20 15.32 7.39
N ASN A 398 11.16 16.05 7.97
CA ASN A 398 11.19 17.50 7.95
C ASN A 398 11.23 18.04 6.52
N ARG A 399 12.19 17.60 5.71
CA ARG A 399 12.35 18.08 4.32
C ARG A 399 11.16 17.70 3.43
N ALA A 400 10.64 16.48 3.61
CA ALA A 400 9.45 16.04 2.89
C ALA A 400 8.24 16.89 3.25
N GLY A 401 8.03 17.18 4.53
CA GLY A 401 6.95 18.04 4.97
C GLY A 401 7.00 19.44 4.35
N GLU A 402 8.16 20.09 4.37
CA GLU A 402 8.34 21.40 3.75
C GLU A 402 8.15 21.36 2.23
N LYS A 403 8.69 20.34 1.57
CA LYS A 403 8.52 20.17 0.11
C LYS A 403 7.03 19.96 -0.25
N ILE A 404 6.30 19.13 0.50
CA ILE A 404 4.89 18.86 0.27
C ILE A 404 4.05 20.14 0.43
N LYS A 405 4.34 20.98 1.42
CA LYS A 405 3.66 22.28 1.58
C LYS A 405 3.81 23.17 0.34
N VAL A 406 4.98 23.14 -0.30
CA VAL A 406 5.23 23.92 -1.53
C VAL A 406 4.58 23.28 -2.75
N ASP A 407 4.77 21.97 -2.94
CA ASP A 407 4.32 21.26 -4.13
C ASP A 407 2.78 21.19 -4.22
N PHE A 408 2.09 21.21 -3.09
CA PHE A 408 0.63 21.08 -3.00
C PHE A 408 -0.07 22.34 -2.46
N ALA A 409 0.59 23.51 -2.50
CA ALA A 409 0.10 24.76 -1.92
C ALA A 409 -1.36 25.07 -2.29
N ASP A 410 -1.73 24.94 -3.57
CA ASP A 410 -3.10 25.21 -4.04
C ASP A 410 -4.13 24.27 -3.40
N LYS A 411 -3.85 22.96 -3.35
CA LYS A 411 -4.74 21.98 -2.71
C LYS A 411 -4.84 22.18 -1.20
N LEU A 412 -3.73 22.57 -0.58
CA LEU A 412 -3.68 22.80 0.86
C LEU A 412 -4.46 24.05 1.27
N ALA A 413 -4.58 25.04 0.39
CA ALA A 413 -5.41 26.23 0.61
C ALA A 413 -6.92 25.92 0.63
N GLU A 414 -7.34 24.82 0.00
CA GLU A 414 -8.73 24.37 -0.04
C GLU A 414 -9.12 23.46 1.13
N ARG A 415 -8.17 23.07 2.00
CA ARG A 415 -8.43 22.18 3.14
C ARG A 415 -9.12 22.92 4.28
N GLU A 416 -10.14 22.27 4.86
CA GLU A 416 -10.78 22.75 6.08
C GLU A 416 -9.84 22.69 7.30
N THR A 417 -9.02 21.63 7.36
CA THR A 417 -8.01 21.45 8.41
C THR A 417 -6.60 21.53 7.81
N PRO A 418 -5.66 22.26 8.43
CA PRO A 418 -4.27 22.31 7.95
C PRO A 418 -3.65 20.93 7.86
N LEU A 419 -2.79 20.72 6.84
CA LEU A 419 -2.01 19.47 6.75
C LEU A 419 -1.04 19.38 7.93
N ASP A 420 -1.15 18.30 8.71
CA ASP A 420 -0.17 17.99 9.74
C ASP A 420 1.05 17.27 9.12
N VAL A 421 2.19 17.94 9.17
CA VAL A 421 3.51 17.40 8.79
C VAL A 421 4.43 17.29 10.01
N GLY A 422 3.89 17.56 11.21
CA GLY A 422 4.61 17.45 12.47
C GLY A 422 4.76 16.01 12.94
N TYR A 423 5.69 15.78 13.85
CA TYR A 423 5.86 14.54 14.56
C TYR A 423 6.52 14.76 15.91
N ARG A 424 6.35 13.81 16.82
CA ARG A 424 7.07 13.76 18.09
C ARG A 424 8.13 12.66 18.03
N THR A 425 9.30 12.92 18.62
CA THR A 425 10.39 11.96 18.72
C THR A 425 10.50 11.44 20.13
N TYR A 426 10.51 10.13 20.29
CA TYR A 426 10.70 9.48 21.57
C TYR A 426 11.91 8.54 21.50
N LYS A 427 12.60 8.39 22.61
CA LYS A 427 13.66 7.42 22.79
C LYS A 427 13.22 6.43 23.87
N LEU A 428 13.30 5.13 23.55
CA LEU A 428 13.06 4.10 24.57
C LEU A 428 14.17 4.19 25.63
N ALA A 429 13.75 4.31 26.87
CA ALA A 429 14.62 4.41 28.03
C ALA A 429 14.05 3.55 29.17
N ASP A 430 14.85 3.32 30.20
CA ASP A 430 14.36 2.72 31.44
C ASP A 430 13.38 3.67 32.13
N THR A 431 12.58 3.09 33.07
CA THR A 431 11.66 3.88 33.88
C THR A 431 12.42 4.91 34.71
N ASN A 432 11.87 6.11 34.81
CA ASN A 432 12.39 7.16 35.68
C ASN A 432 11.97 6.97 37.16
N PHE A 433 11.21 5.93 37.44
CA PHE A 433 10.75 5.60 38.79
C PHE A 433 11.48 4.39 39.34
N THR A 434 11.68 4.36 40.65
CA THR A 434 12.31 3.23 41.35
C THR A 434 11.50 1.96 41.13
N LYS A 435 12.16 0.90 40.62
CA LYS A 435 11.52 -0.39 40.36
C LYS A 435 11.26 -1.09 41.69
N TRP A 436 10.03 -1.56 41.88
CA TRP A 436 9.70 -2.43 43.02
C TRP A 436 10.50 -3.73 42.93
N GLN A 437 11.26 -4.03 43.99
CA GLN A 437 11.92 -5.31 44.13
C GLN A 437 11.25 -6.04 45.33
N SER A 438 10.66 -7.20 45.09
CA SER A 438 10.11 -8.02 46.16
C SER A 438 11.23 -8.42 47.11
N ALA A 439 11.02 -8.24 48.43
CA ALA A 439 11.95 -8.72 49.43
C ALA A 439 11.94 -10.25 49.42
N PRO A 440 13.10 -10.91 49.25
CA PRO A 440 13.16 -12.38 49.29
C PRO A 440 12.94 -12.94 50.71
N THR A 441 13.03 -12.10 51.74
CA THR A 441 12.84 -12.46 53.14
C THR A 441 11.62 -11.74 53.69
N GLY A 442 10.77 -12.43 54.43
CA GLY A 442 9.58 -11.87 55.06
C GLY A 442 9.88 -10.89 56.23
N ASP A 443 10.99 -10.16 56.17
CA ASP A 443 11.38 -9.18 57.21
C ASP A 443 10.61 -7.86 56.97
N LEU A 444 9.75 -7.54 57.94
CA LEU A 444 8.93 -6.33 57.96
C LEU A 444 9.78 -5.04 58.00
N THR A 445 10.96 -5.09 58.61
CA THR A 445 11.85 -3.95 58.74
C THR A 445 12.48 -3.61 57.36
N GLU A 446 12.87 -4.63 56.61
CA GLU A 446 13.36 -4.47 55.24
C GLU A 446 12.27 -3.99 54.32
N LEU A 447 11.04 -4.51 54.47
CA LEU A 447 9.88 -4.06 53.70
C LEU A 447 9.58 -2.58 53.98
N GLN A 448 9.60 -2.17 55.27
CA GLN A 448 9.37 -0.76 55.65
C GLN A 448 10.45 0.16 55.08
N ALA A 449 11.72 -0.22 55.17
CA ALA A 449 12.82 0.55 54.61
C ALA A 449 12.68 0.72 53.07
N ARG A 450 12.24 -0.32 52.38
CA ARG A 450 11.96 -0.26 50.92
C ARG A 450 10.75 0.60 50.57
N LEU A 451 9.70 0.57 51.39
CA LEU A 451 8.53 1.45 51.21
C LEU A 451 8.91 2.92 51.46
N ASP A 452 9.79 3.19 52.43
CA ASP A 452 10.28 4.54 52.71
C ASP A 452 11.19 5.07 51.55
N LEU A 453 12.02 4.21 50.95
CA LEU A 453 12.78 4.52 49.74
C LEU A 453 11.90 4.84 48.51
N MET A 454 10.67 4.30 48.49
CA MET A 454 9.72 4.58 47.41
C MET A 454 8.95 5.90 47.57
N ARG A 455 9.07 6.58 48.71
CA ARG A 455 8.52 7.94 48.90
C ARG A 455 9.18 8.97 48.01
N GLU A 456 10.46 8.80 47.68
CA GLU A 456 11.22 9.55 46.70
C GLU A 456 11.40 8.65 45.46
N SER A 457 10.32 8.43 44.73
CA SER A 457 10.24 7.38 43.71
C SER A 457 10.83 7.76 42.35
N SER A 458 11.19 9.01 42.13
CA SER A 458 11.84 9.47 40.89
C SER A 458 13.35 9.42 40.95
N ASN A 459 14.00 9.11 39.85
CA ASN A 459 15.45 9.22 39.74
C ASN A 459 15.86 10.70 39.79
N ASP A 460 16.90 11.06 40.57
CA ASP A 460 17.37 12.44 40.75
C ASP A 460 17.79 13.16 39.47
N ASN A 461 18.06 12.43 38.40
CA ASN A 461 18.48 12.96 37.11
C ASN A 461 17.38 12.97 36.05
N ALA A 462 16.14 12.60 36.39
CA ALA A 462 15.03 12.62 35.44
C ALA A 462 14.59 14.06 35.17
N SER A 463 14.40 14.40 33.91
CA SER A 463 13.79 15.68 33.54
C SER A 463 12.29 15.69 33.87
N GLU A 464 11.75 16.87 34.11
CA GLU A 464 10.29 17.01 34.33
C GLU A 464 9.49 16.49 33.13
N GLU A 465 9.98 16.67 31.92
CA GLU A 465 9.36 16.21 30.69
C GLU A 465 9.37 14.67 30.59
N ASP A 466 10.47 14.01 30.94
CA ASP A 466 10.57 12.54 30.95
C ASP A 466 9.61 11.92 31.98
N LEU A 467 9.51 12.52 33.17
CA LEU A 467 8.56 12.10 34.21
C LEU A 467 7.12 12.29 33.75
N LEU A 468 6.80 13.44 33.16
CA LEU A 468 5.47 13.73 32.61
C LEU A 468 5.06 12.69 31.57
N VAL A 469 5.92 12.44 30.58
CA VAL A 469 5.64 11.44 29.53
C VAL A 469 5.40 10.05 30.12
N GLU A 470 6.22 9.62 31.09
CA GLU A 470 6.06 8.30 31.73
C GLU A 470 4.77 8.21 32.56
N VAL A 471 4.40 9.27 33.28
CA VAL A 471 3.14 9.33 34.01
C VAL A 471 1.94 9.23 33.06
N LEU A 472 1.94 10.00 31.97
CA LEU A 472 0.87 9.95 30.98
C LEU A 472 0.73 8.55 30.36
N LEU A 473 1.85 7.89 30.04
CA LEU A 473 1.84 6.51 29.55
C LEU A 473 1.28 5.51 30.57
N LYS A 474 1.68 5.63 31.85
CA LYS A 474 1.15 4.77 32.93
C LYS A 474 -0.34 5.01 33.18
N MET A 475 -0.84 6.20 32.90
CA MET A 475 -2.26 6.51 32.95
C MET A 475 -3.03 6.00 31.72
N GLY A 476 -2.35 5.41 30.73
CA GLY A 476 -2.96 4.92 29.49
C GLY A 476 -3.29 6.01 28.47
N LEU A 477 -2.73 7.19 28.63
CA LEU A 477 -2.94 8.30 27.69
C LEU A 477 -2.03 8.16 26.46
N PRO A 478 -2.52 8.52 25.27
CA PRO A 478 -1.71 8.43 24.05
C PRO A 478 -0.53 9.42 24.08
N LEU A 479 0.58 9.06 23.42
CA LEU A 479 1.77 9.89 23.30
C LEU A 479 1.51 11.24 22.58
N THR A 480 0.40 11.35 21.86
CA THR A 480 -0.06 12.57 21.21
C THR A 480 -0.83 13.51 22.14
N THR A 481 -1.10 13.10 23.38
CA THR A 481 -1.81 13.92 24.37
C THR A 481 -1.15 15.29 24.51
N ARG A 482 -1.96 16.33 24.39
CA ARG A 482 -1.49 17.72 24.55
C ARG A 482 -1.46 18.09 26.01
N THR A 483 -0.39 18.78 26.41
CA THR A 483 -0.25 19.36 27.74
C THR A 483 0.09 20.83 27.61
N GLN A 484 -0.38 21.63 28.55
CA GLN A 484 0.01 23.03 28.71
C GLN A 484 0.49 23.28 30.13
N THR A 485 1.50 24.14 30.26
CA THR A 485 1.98 24.55 31.58
C THR A 485 1.09 25.69 32.09
N VAL A 486 0.57 25.53 33.29
CA VAL A 486 -0.24 26.54 33.99
C VAL A 486 0.44 26.88 35.28
N ASP A 487 0.52 28.15 35.61
CA ASP A 487 1.00 28.61 36.92
C ASP A 487 -0.16 28.57 37.94
N VAL A 488 0.05 27.86 39.02
CA VAL A 488 -0.90 27.81 40.14
C VAL A 488 -0.14 28.21 41.41
N ASP A 489 -0.39 29.41 41.87
CA ASP A 489 0.26 29.96 43.09
C ASP A 489 1.82 29.95 43.06
N GLY A 490 2.42 30.16 41.87
CA GLY A 490 3.86 30.14 41.66
C GLY A 490 4.45 28.75 41.41
N LEU A 491 3.60 27.71 41.27
CA LEU A 491 3.99 26.37 40.91
C LEU A 491 3.65 26.11 39.43
N HIS A 492 4.58 25.59 38.67
CA HIS A 492 4.33 25.13 37.31
C HIS A 492 3.63 23.78 37.35
N VAL A 493 2.41 23.73 36.83
CA VAL A 493 1.57 22.51 36.76
C VAL A 493 1.31 22.18 35.30
N TYR A 494 1.45 20.91 34.92
CA TYR A 494 1.08 20.43 33.58
C TYR A 494 -0.39 20.05 33.57
N GLN A 495 -1.16 20.77 32.81
CA GLN A 495 -2.58 20.47 32.56
C GLN A 495 -2.70 19.62 31.29
N VAL A 496 -3.40 18.50 31.37
CA VAL A 496 -3.77 17.70 30.18
C VAL A 496 -4.95 18.37 29.51
N VAL A 497 -4.79 18.70 28.22
CA VAL A 497 -5.85 19.28 27.39
C VAL A 497 -6.68 18.15 26.79
N ALA A 498 -7.97 18.05 27.13
CA ALA A 498 -8.87 17.07 26.54
C ALA A 498 -9.04 17.34 25.03
N GLU A 499 -9.11 16.27 24.20
CA GLU A 499 -9.48 16.43 22.81
C GLU A 499 -10.94 16.89 22.73
N GLY A 500 -11.16 18.13 22.38
CA GLY A 500 -12.51 18.70 22.21
C GLY A 500 -12.80 20.03 22.92
N ASP A 501 -11.82 20.60 23.62
CA ASP A 501 -11.87 21.96 24.17
C ASP A 501 -11.10 22.97 23.31
#